data_73cfe617808bb678d6fdc276b507249e
#
_entry.id   73cfe617808bb678d6fdc276b507249e
#
_cell.length_a   1.000
_cell.length_b   1.000
_cell.length_c   1.000
_cell.angle_alpha   90.00
_cell.angle_beta   90.00
_cell.angle_gamma   90.00
#
_symmetry.space_group_name_H-M   'P 1'
#
loop_
_entity.id
_entity.type
_entity.pdbx_description
1 polymer ?
#
loop_
_entity_poly.entity_id
_entity_poly.type
_entity_poly.pdbx_seq_one_letter_code
_entity_poly.pdbx_strand_id
1 'polypeptide(L)'
;LLNLFPNRYIDKTQYYTVSQLQPTSADVQIIGKVTHIKTVGEGRSKRLVATFIDQTGAMELVWFKGLKWIRESLKINVPYVAFGKVQRFGSSYSIAHPDLELLEEHKKGLRIAMQPVYPSTEKLSNKGITNRVINGLMQTLFQEVHKSIEESLSESIRNTLKLIPRREAYLNIHFPQQQEKLAKAQYRLKFEELFFIQLQLLVKNQLHKQKIKGYAFEEIGDYFTTFYNKHLPFELTGAQKRVVKEIRNDLGKPAQMNRLLQ
;
A
#
# COMPACT_ATOMS: atom_id res chain seq x y z
N LEU A 1 10.35 -11.73 -2.08
CA LEU A 1 9.67 -10.85 -3.06
C LEU A 1 8.17 -10.75 -2.79
N LEU A 2 7.45 -11.85 -2.48
CA LEU A 2 6.00 -11.78 -2.20
C LEU A 2 5.61 -10.78 -1.11
N ASN A 3 6.49 -10.50 -0.16
CA ASN A 3 6.27 -9.49 0.89
C ASN A 3 6.69 -8.06 0.45
N LEU A 4 7.08 -7.87 -0.81
CA LEU A 4 7.27 -6.54 -1.38
C LEU A 4 5.90 -6.01 -1.81
N PHE A 5 5.18 -5.39 -0.90
CA PHE A 5 3.83 -4.90 -1.16
C PHE A 5 3.82 -3.58 -1.95
N PRO A 6 2.83 -3.38 -2.83
CA PRO A 6 2.65 -2.11 -3.52
C PRO A 6 2.35 -0.97 -2.55
N ASN A 7 2.92 0.21 -2.80
CA ASN A 7 2.64 1.42 -2.02
C ASN A 7 1.28 2.03 -2.37
N ARG A 8 0.88 1.91 -3.63
CA ARG A 8 -0.38 2.44 -4.16
C ARG A 8 -0.83 1.63 -5.37
N TYR A 9 -2.06 1.86 -5.77
CA TYR A 9 -2.65 1.25 -6.96
C TYR A 9 -3.16 2.34 -7.88
N ILE A 10 -3.00 2.11 -9.17
CA ILE A 10 -3.49 2.99 -10.23
C ILE A 10 -4.72 2.31 -10.82
N ASP A 11 -5.87 2.97 -10.71
CA ASP A 11 -7.10 2.49 -11.32
C ASP A 11 -7.02 2.68 -12.84
N LYS A 12 -6.98 1.57 -13.58
CA LYS A 12 -6.99 1.54 -15.04
C LYS A 12 -8.36 1.18 -15.61
N THR A 13 -9.41 1.21 -14.79
CA THR A 13 -10.78 0.92 -15.26
C THR A 13 -11.44 2.12 -15.92
N GLN A 14 -10.97 3.33 -15.61
CA GLN A 14 -11.54 4.57 -16.11
C GLN A 14 -10.70 5.14 -17.26
N TYR A 15 -11.37 5.42 -18.36
CA TYR A 15 -10.80 6.17 -19.48
C TYR A 15 -11.38 7.58 -19.48
N TYR A 16 -10.50 8.55 -19.67
CA TYR A 16 -10.87 9.96 -19.82
C TYR A 16 -10.77 10.37 -21.27
N THR A 17 -11.54 11.36 -21.65
CA THR A 17 -11.38 12.07 -22.93
C THR A 17 -10.57 13.35 -22.72
N VAL A 18 -9.97 13.88 -23.78
CA VAL A 18 -9.18 15.12 -23.70
C VAL A 18 -10.00 16.28 -23.17
N SER A 19 -11.29 16.37 -23.51
CA SER A 19 -12.20 17.41 -23.01
C SER A 19 -12.52 17.32 -21.51
N GLN A 20 -12.35 16.14 -20.89
CA GLN A 20 -12.60 15.90 -19.47
C GLN A 20 -11.35 16.16 -18.61
N LEU A 21 -10.20 16.46 -19.24
CA LEU A 21 -8.96 16.63 -18.50
C LEU A 21 -9.00 17.87 -17.62
N GLN A 22 -8.52 17.71 -16.40
CA GLN A 22 -8.26 18.78 -15.46
C GLN A 22 -6.85 18.65 -14.91
N PRO A 23 -6.18 19.74 -14.52
CA PRO A 23 -4.89 19.66 -13.85
C PRO A 23 -5.09 18.95 -12.50
N THR A 24 -4.69 17.70 -12.43
CA THR A 24 -4.84 16.86 -11.23
C THR A 24 -3.54 16.15 -10.93
N SER A 25 -3.33 15.82 -9.66
CA SER A 25 -2.20 14.99 -9.25
C SER A 25 -2.40 13.49 -9.57
N ALA A 26 -3.61 13.11 -9.97
CA ALA A 26 -3.94 11.73 -10.33
C ALA A 26 -3.42 11.36 -11.72
N ASP A 27 -3.06 10.10 -11.90
CA ASP A 27 -2.75 9.54 -13.21
C ASP A 27 -4.06 9.32 -13.98
N VAL A 28 -4.08 9.65 -15.27
CA VAL A 28 -5.23 9.45 -16.15
C VAL A 28 -4.90 8.49 -17.28
N GLN A 29 -5.91 7.85 -17.84
CA GLN A 29 -5.81 6.96 -18.98
C GLN A 29 -6.69 7.47 -20.11
N ILE A 30 -6.10 7.64 -21.31
CA ILE A 30 -6.77 8.25 -22.46
C ILE A 30 -6.52 7.38 -23.69
N ILE A 31 -7.58 7.11 -24.45
CA ILE A 31 -7.47 6.44 -25.75
C ILE A 31 -7.43 7.49 -26.83
N GLY A 32 -6.41 7.45 -27.69
CA GLY A 32 -6.28 8.39 -28.79
C GLY A 32 -5.25 7.94 -29.80
N LYS A 33 -4.89 8.82 -30.73
CA LYS A 33 -3.91 8.56 -31.81
C LYS A 33 -2.81 9.62 -31.79
N VAL A 34 -1.59 9.21 -32.06
CA VAL A 34 -0.48 10.12 -32.34
C VAL A 34 -0.59 10.58 -33.80
N THR A 35 -0.69 11.88 -34.04
CA THR A 35 -0.84 12.44 -35.40
C THR A 35 0.41 13.14 -35.90
N HIS A 36 1.15 13.76 -35.00
CA HIS A 36 2.35 14.52 -35.35
C HIS A 36 3.43 14.35 -34.29
N ILE A 37 4.70 14.26 -34.75
CA ILE A 37 5.85 14.11 -33.84
C ILE A 37 6.90 15.16 -34.26
N LYS A 38 7.27 16.03 -33.31
CA LYS A 38 8.30 17.06 -33.50
C LYS A 38 9.33 17.03 -32.38
N THR A 39 10.54 17.43 -32.71
CA THR A 39 11.58 17.69 -31.71
C THR A 39 11.67 19.19 -31.50
N VAL A 40 11.61 19.62 -30.23
CA VAL A 40 11.60 21.03 -29.80
C VAL A 40 12.78 21.29 -28.89
N GLY A 41 13.42 22.47 -29.04
CA GLY A 41 14.58 22.89 -28.23
C GLY A 41 15.91 22.34 -28.74
N GLU A 42 17.00 22.88 -28.18
CA GLU A 42 18.38 22.51 -28.52
C GLU A 42 19.17 22.14 -27.27
N GLY A 43 20.25 21.38 -27.44
CA GLY A 43 21.12 20.98 -26.35
C GLY A 43 20.39 20.25 -25.21
N ARG A 44 20.53 20.75 -23.99
CA ARG A 44 19.91 20.16 -22.76
C ARG A 44 18.39 20.36 -22.68
N SER A 45 17.83 21.32 -23.41
CA SER A 45 16.37 21.58 -23.44
C SER A 45 15.64 20.78 -24.53
N LYS A 46 16.35 19.96 -25.29
CA LYS A 46 15.81 19.13 -26.37
C LYS A 46 14.79 18.14 -25.84
N ARG A 47 13.57 18.16 -26.39
CA ARG A 47 12.47 17.27 -26.04
C ARG A 47 11.72 16.79 -27.27
N LEU A 48 11.17 15.60 -27.20
CA LEU A 48 10.25 15.05 -28.20
C LEU A 48 8.83 15.40 -27.78
N VAL A 49 8.04 15.95 -28.67
CA VAL A 49 6.64 16.29 -28.47
C VAL A 49 5.82 15.58 -29.52
N ALA A 50 4.85 14.81 -29.11
CA ALA A 50 3.87 14.19 -29.99
C ALA A 50 2.48 14.78 -29.74
N THR A 51 1.78 15.14 -30.80
CA THR A 51 0.37 15.54 -30.75
C THR A 51 -0.48 14.28 -30.64
N PHE A 52 -1.26 14.19 -29.58
CA PHE A 52 -2.16 13.09 -29.29
C PHE A 52 -3.60 13.58 -29.33
N ILE A 53 -4.44 12.93 -30.12
CA ILE A 53 -5.82 13.36 -30.36
C ILE A 53 -6.78 12.23 -30.03
N ASP A 54 -7.92 12.58 -29.47
CA ASP A 54 -9.12 11.76 -29.40
C ASP A 54 -10.28 12.42 -30.18
N GLN A 55 -11.50 11.95 -29.97
CA GLN A 55 -12.69 12.53 -30.60
C GLN A 55 -13.08 13.91 -30.04
N THR A 56 -12.52 14.31 -28.90
CA THR A 56 -12.95 15.49 -28.15
C THR A 56 -11.93 16.60 -28.11
N GLY A 57 -10.68 16.34 -28.50
CA GLY A 57 -9.64 17.35 -28.48
C GLY A 57 -8.24 16.81 -28.75
N ALA A 58 -7.26 17.70 -28.54
CA ALA A 58 -5.84 17.40 -28.69
C ALA A 58 -5.06 17.74 -27.44
N MET A 59 -4.01 16.97 -27.15
CA MET A 59 -3.05 17.18 -26.08
C MET A 59 -1.64 16.84 -26.52
N GLU A 60 -0.64 17.15 -25.71
CA GLU A 60 0.75 16.84 -26.02
C GLU A 60 1.30 15.70 -25.14
N LEU A 61 2.04 14.79 -25.75
CA LEU A 61 2.86 13.81 -25.06
C LEU A 61 4.33 14.25 -25.17
N VAL A 62 5.05 14.35 -24.04
CA VAL A 62 6.36 14.97 -24.00
C VAL A 62 7.40 14.04 -23.38
N TRP A 63 8.57 13.91 -24.03
CA TRP A 63 9.69 13.14 -23.53
C TRP A 63 10.96 13.98 -23.51
N PHE A 64 11.74 13.87 -22.42
CA PHE A 64 13.01 14.56 -22.23
C PHE A 64 14.22 13.64 -22.35
N LYS A 65 14.01 12.31 -22.33
CA LYS A 65 15.06 11.28 -22.42
C LYS A 65 14.66 10.21 -23.41
N GLY A 66 15.65 9.53 -24.04
CA GLY A 66 15.39 8.42 -24.96
C GLY A 66 14.74 8.82 -26.29
N LEU A 67 14.90 10.07 -26.73
CA LEU A 67 14.16 10.70 -27.82
C LEU A 67 14.24 9.93 -29.14
N LYS A 68 15.43 9.40 -29.49
CA LYS A 68 15.65 8.65 -30.73
C LYS A 68 14.85 7.36 -30.74
N TRP A 69 14.99 6.56 -29.69
CA TRP A 69 14.30 5.28 -29.54
C TRP A 69 12.77 5.45 -29.50
N ILE A 70 12.28 6.45 -28.76
CA ILE A 70 10.84 6.72 -28.67
C ILE A 70 10.28 7.13 -30.02
N ARG A 71 10.98 8.02 -30.75
CA ARG A 71 10.57 8.46 -32.11
C ARG A 71 10.47 7.28 -33.10
N GLU A 72 11.40 6.32 -33.01
CA GLU A 72 11.41 5.14 -33.86
C GLU A 72 10.30 4.14 -33.50
N SER A 73 9.92 4.07 -32.24
CA SER A 73 8.87 3.16 -31.73
C SER A 73 7.45 3.69 -31.95
N LEU A 74 7.26 5.02 -32.06
CA LEU A 74 5.94 5.62 -32.21
C LEU A 74 5.41 5.49 -33.64
N LYS A 75 4.23 4.91 -33.77
CA LYS A 75 3.49 4.80 -35.04
C LYS A 75 2.44 5.90 -35.14
N ILE A 76 2.42 6.62 -36.24
CA ILE A 76 1.44 7.68 -36.49
C ILE A 76 0.11 7.06 -36.95
N ASN A 77 -1.01 7.69 -36.52
CA ASN A 77 -2.40 7.28 -36.82
C ASN A 77 -2.83 5.91 -36.30
N VAL A 78 -2.05 5.31 -35.40
CA VAL A 78 -2.42 4.07 -34.72
C VAL A 78 -3.01 4.41 -33.36
N PRO A 79 -4.09 3.71 -32.91
CA PRO A 79 -4.66 3.96 -31.61
C PRO A 79 -3.77 3.43 -30.47
N TYR A 80 -3.52 4.32 -29.51
CA TYR A 80 -2.79 4.05 -28.27
C TYR A 80 -3.67 4.29 -27.04
N VAL A 81 -3.29 3.66 -25.95
CA VAL A 81 -3.69 4.05 -24.62
C VAL A 81 -2.51 4.81 -24.01
N ALA A 82 -2.70 6.09 -23.71
CA ALA A 82 -1.74 6.92 -23.01
C ALA A 82 -2.09 7.00 -21.53
N PHE A 83 -1.11 6.71 -20.69
CA PHE A 83 -1.28 6.75 -19.24
C PHE A 83 -0.22 7.65 -18.60
N GLY A 84 -0.63 8.51 -17.65
CA GLY A 84 0.27 9.39 -16.91
C GLY A 84 -0.42 10.58 -16.26
N LYS A 85 0.38 11.42 -15.61
CA LYS A 85 -0.09 12.65 -14.95
C LYS A 85 -0.29 13.76 -15.93
N VAL A 86 -1.49 14.34 -15.92
CA VAL A 86 -1.81 15.51 -16.73
C VAL A 86 -1.22 16.76 -16.10
N GLN A 87 -0.52 17.53 -16.91
CA GLN A 87 -0.02 18.85 -16.59
C GLN A 87 -0.60 19.87 -17.60
N ARG A 88 -0.85 21.07 -17.13
CA ARG A 88 -1.26 22.16 -18.02
C ARG A 88 -0.04 23.01 -18.36
N PHE A 89 0.21 23.21 -19.64
CA PHE A 89 1.26 24.09 -20.13
C PHE A 89 0.63 25.13 -21.08
N GLY A 90 0.47 26.35 -20.58
CA GLY A 90 -0.30 27.39 -21.30
C GLY A 90 -1.77 26.99 -21.44
N SER A 91 -2.27 26.93 -22.67
CA SER A 91 -3.65 26.53 -23.00
C SER A 91 -3.79 25.03 -23.27
N SER A 92 -2.69 24.27 -23.36
CA SER A 92 -2.70 22.86 -23.72
C SER A 92 -2.46 21.96 -22.53
N TYR A 93 -3.05 20.76 -22.56
CA TYR A 93 -2.72 19.67 -21.64
C TYR A 93 -1.57 18.85 -22.18
N SER A 94 -0.71 18.37 -21.27
CA SER A 94 0.39 17.49 -21.62
C SER A 94 0.60 16.38 -20.58
N ILE A 95 1.15 15.24 -21.03
CA ILE A 95 1.66 14.19 -20.16
C ILE A 95 3.15 14.05 -20.42
N ALA A 96 3.95 14.22 -19.36
CA ALA A 96 5.39 14.02 -19.42
C ALA A 96 5.73 12.54 -19.21
N HIS A 97 6.54 11.98 -20.11
CA HIS A 97 6.92 10.57 -20.08
C HIS A 97 5.74 9.61 -19.94
N PRO A 98 4.70 9.70 -20.80
CA PRO A 98 3.56 8.81 -20.72
C PRO A 98 3.99 7.35 -20.90
N ASP A 99 3.29 6.45 -20.21
CA ASP A 99 3.30 5.03 -20.57
C ASP A 99 2.34 4.85 -21.75
N LEU A 100 2.85 4.37 -22.89
CA LEU A 100 2.08 4.18 -24.11
C LEU A 100 2.03 2.71 -24.47
N GLU A 101 0.81 2.24 -24.73
CA GLU A 101 0.55 0.88 -25.15
C GLU A 101 -0.37 0.90 -26.38
N LEU A 102 -0.11 0.06 -27.38
CA LEU A 102 -1.02 -0.09 -28.50
C LEU A 102 -2.38 -0.59 -27.99
N LEU A 103 -3.48 0.00 -28.47
CA LEU A 103 -4.83 -0.36 -28.01
C LEU A 103 -5.13 -1.85 -28.19
N GLU A 104 -4.61 -2.48 -29.24
CA GLU A 104 -4.78 -3.91 -29.50
C GLU A 104 -4.03 -4.78 -28.46
N GLU A 105 -2.81 -4.39 -28.09
CA GLU A 105 -2.01 -5.07 -27.05
C GLU A 105 -2.65 -4.89 -25.69
N HIS A 106 -3.12 -3.67 -25.42
CA HIS A 106 -3.84 -3.35 -24.18
C HIS A 106 -5.12 -4.20 -24.01
N LYS A 107 -5.86 -4.45 -25.10
CA LYS A 107 -7.05 -5.31 -25.09
C LYS A 107 -6.72 -6.80 -24.90
N LYS A 108 -5.56 -7.25 -25.35
CA LYS A 108 -5.08 -8.65 -25.20
C LYS A 108 -4.47 -8.91 -23.82
N GLY A 109 -3.90 -7.89 -23.17
CA GLY A 109 -3.32 -8.00 -21.85
C GLY A 109 -4.36 -8.38 -20.80
N LEU A 110 -3.95 -9.13 -19.80
CA LEU A 110 -4.77 -9.35 -18.59
C LEU A 110 -5.18 -7.96 -18.07
N ARG A 111 -6.47 -7.67 -18.07
CA ARG A 111 -7.02 -6.41 -17.55
C ARG A 111 -6.77 -6.37 -16.05
N ILE A 112 -5.59 -5.91 -15.67
CA ILE A 112 -5.31 -5.54 -14.28
C ILE A 112 -6.07 -4.24 -14.07
N ALA A 113 -7.26 -4.35 -13.53
CA ALA A 113 -8.13 -3.21 -13.23
C ALA A 113 -7.43 -2.17 -12.36
N MET A 114 -6.55 -2.63 -11.47
CA MET A 114 -5.77 -1.79 -10.57
C MET A 114 -4.28 -2.17 -10.66
N GLN A 115 -3.50 -1.35 -11.32
CA GLN A 115 -2.07 -1.60 -11.48
C GLN A 115 -1.31 -1.31 -10.19
N PRO A 116 -0.61 -2.28 -9.61
CA PRO A 116 0.21 -2.06 -8.43
C PRO A 116 1.44 -1.21 -8.76
N VAL A 117 1.76 -0.27 -7.88
CA VAL A 117 2.98 0.54 -7.93
C VAL A 117 3.86 0.17 -6.75
N TYR A 118 4.98 -0.48 -7.04
CA TYR A 118 5.92 -0.94 -6.02
C TYR A 118 6.87 0.17 -5.58
N PRO A 119 7.37 0.10 -4.33
CA PRO A 119 8.43 0.98 -3.88
C PRO A 119 9.66 0.83 -4.79
N SER A 120 10.20 1.96 -5.24
CA SER A 120 11.39 2.00 -6.08
C SER A 120 12.29 3.16 -5.65
N THR A 121 13.55 3.08 -6.00
CA THR A 121 14.55 4.12 -5.79
C THR A 121 15.08 4.58 -7.14
N GLU A 122 15.61 5.79 -7.20
CA GLU A 122 16.25 6.31 -8.41
C GLU A 122 17.38 5.39 -8.89
N LYS A 123 18.12 4.79 -7.97
CA LYS A 123 19.18 3.84 -8.27
C LYS A 123 18.69 2.58 -8.99
N LEU A 124 17.52 2.05 -8.59
CA LEU A 124 16.89 0.92 -9.26
C LEU A 124 16.38 1.31 -10.64
N SER A 125 15.71 2.45 -10.75
CA SER A 125 15.19 2.96 -12.02
C SER A 125 16.31 3.20 -13.04
N ASN A 126 17.44 3.75 -12.59
CA ASN A 126 18.64 3.97 -13.46
C ASN A 126 19.28 2.66 -13.92
N LYS A 127 19.09 1.55 -13.20
CA LYS A 127 19.50 0.20 -13.62
C LYS A 127 18.45 -0.54 -14.46
N GLY A 128 17.38 0.14 -14.87
CA GLY A 128 16.30 -0.45 -15.68
C GLY A 128 15.28 -1.27 -14.89
N ILE A 129 15.37 -1.31 -13.55
CA ILE A 129 14.40 -1.99 -12.69
C ILE A 129 13.21 -1.05 -12.48
N THR A 130 12.34 -1.01 -13.47
CA THR A 130 11.12 -0.20 -13.47
C THR A 130 9.95 -0.94 -12.82
N ASN A 131 8.86 -0.23 -12.54
CA ASN A 131 7.62 -0.84 -12.03
C ASN A 131 7.10 -1.96 -12.97
N ARG A 132 7.25 -1.80 -14.28
CA ARG A 132 6.88 -2.82 -15.27
C ARG A 132 7.69 -4.12 -15.08
N VAL A 133 9.00 -3.99 -14.88
CA VAL A 133 9.89 -5.15 -14.62
C VAL A 133 9.49 -5.84 -13.32
N ILE A 134 9.23 -5.08 -12.25
CA ILE A 134 8.82 -5.65 -10.95
C ILE A 134 7.48 -6.38 -11.08
N ASN A 135 6.50 -5.81 -11.79
CA ASN A 135 5.22 -6.45 -12.07
C ASN A 135 5.39 -7.77 -12.84
N GLY A 136 6.24 -7.80 -13.86
CA GLY A 136 6.54 -9.02 -14.61
C GLY A 136 7.20 -10.10 -13.73
N LEU A 137 8.17 -9.73 -12.91
CA LEU A 137 8.80 -10.63 -11.94
C LEU A 137 7.80 -11.18 -10.93
N MET A 138 6.86 -10.34 -10.44
CA MET A 138 5.80 -10.79 -9.53
C MET A 138 4.87 -11.80 -10.18
N GLN A 139 4.50 -11.59 -11.45
CA GLN A 139 3.66 -12.55 -12.19
C GLN A 139 4.33 -13.91 -12.32
N THR A 140 5.59 -13.93 -12.76
CA THR A 140 6.37 -15.17 -12.88
C THR A 140 6.53 -15.84 -11.52
N LEU A 141 6.92 -15.09 -10.49
CA LEU A 141 7.07 -15.63 -9.15
C LEU A 141 5.77 -16.23 -8.63
N PHE A 142 4.64 -15.54 -8.80
CA PHE A 142 3.36 -16.03 -8.31
C PHE A 142 2.91 -17.30 -9.03
N GLN A 143 3.16 -17.41 -10.34
CA GLN A 143 2.89 -18.63 -11.10
C GLN A 143 3.63 -19.85 -10.54
N GLU A 144 4.89 -19.66 -10.12
CA GLU A 144 5.72 -20.75 -9.59
C GLU A 144 5.34 -21.11 -8.14
N VAL A 145 5.10 -20.10 -7.27
CA VAL A 145 5.00 -20.36 -5.82
C VAL A 145 3.58 -20.35 -5.27
N HIS A 146 2.55 -20.03 -6.06
CA HIS A 146 1.20 -19.88 -5.55
C HIS A 146 0.62 -21.14 -4.88
N LYS A 147 1.04 -22.33 -5.32
CA LYS A 147 0.63 -23.62 -4.72
C LYS A 147 1.32 -23.89 -3.37
N SER A 148 2.50 -23.31 -3.16
CA SER A 148 3.31 -23.50 -1.95
C SER A 148 3.02 -22.46 -0.84
N ILE A 149 2.07 -21.54 -1.06
CA ILE A 149 1.66 -20.57 -0.05
C ILE A 149 0.77 -21.28 0.97
N GLU A 150 1.37 -21.63 2.11
CA GLU A 150 0.67 -22.26 3.22
C GLU A 150 -0.14 -21.24 4.02
N GLU A 151 -1.25 -21.71 4.61
CA GLU A 151 -2.08 -20.91 5.49
C GLU A 151 -1.42 -20.78 6.88
N SER A 152 -1.41 -19.57 7.41
CA SER A 152 -0.76 -19.23 8.69
C SER A 152 -1.74 -19.11 9.86
N LEU A 153 -3.03 -18.94 9.58
CA LEU A 153 -4.07 -18.78 10.60
C LEU A 153 -4.97 -20.00 10.63
N SER A 154 -5.40 -20.40 11.82
CA SER A 154 -6.38 -21.48 11.99
C SER A 154 -7.70 -21.14 11.29
N GLU A 155 -8.43 -22.17 10.88
CA GLU A 155 -9.74 -22.03 10.26
C GLU A 155 -10.74 -21.30 11.19
N SER A 156 -10.69 -21.58 12.49
CA SER A 156 -11.52 -20.92 13.49
C SER A 156 -11.31 -19.39 13.48
N ILE A 157 -10.06 -18.93 13.49
CA ILE A 157 -9.75 -17.48 13.45
C ILE A 157 -10.27 -16.87 12.14
N ARG A 158 -10.00 -17.54 11.00
CA ARG A 158 -10.43 -17.03 9.70
C ARG A 158 -11.95 -16.91 9.59
N ASN A 159 -12.68 -17.92 10.05
CA ASN A 159 -14.14 -17.92 9.99
C ASN A 159 -14.76 -16.87 10.92
N THR A 160 -14.24 -16.75 12.15
CA THR A 160 -14.73 -15.76 13.13
C THR A 160 -14.55 -14.33 12.63
N LEU A 161 -13.41 -14.04 12.02
CA LEU A 161 -13.05 -12.70 11.55
C LEU A 161 -13.35 -12.47 10.06
N LYS A 162 -13.96 -13.45 9.38
CA LYS A 162 -14.29 -13.41 7.94
C LYS A 162 -13.07 -13.06 7.06
N LEU A 163 -11.92 -13.64 7.39
CA LEU A 163 -10.66 -13.42 6.66
C LEU A 163 -10.56 -14.35 5.45
N ILE A 164 -10.14 -13.80 4.32
CA ILE A 164 -9.84 -14.58 3.12
C ILE A 164 -8.58 -15.44 3.35
N PRO A 165 -8.41 -16.56 2.60
CA PRO A 165 -7.20 -17.36 2.64
C PRO A 165 -5.94 -16.56 2.30
N ARG A 166 -4.81 -16.93 2.91
CA ARG A 166 -3.52 -16.26 2.71
C ARG A 166 -3.11 -16.19 1.23
N ARG A 167 -3.26 -17.29 0.51
CA ARG A 167 -2.99 -17.35 -0.92
C ARG A 167 -3.83 -16.36 -1.74
N GLU A 168 -5.12 -16.26 -1.42
CA GLU A 168 -6.03 -15.31 -2.06
C GLU A 168 -5.65 -13.86 -1.72
N ALA A 169 -5.19 -13.60 -0.50
CA ALA A 169 -4.71 -12.29 -0.10
C ALA A 169 -3.47 -11.86 -0.89
N TYR A 170 -2.48 -12.75 -1.06
CA TYR A 170 -1.32 -12.46 -1.91
C TYR A 170 -1.69 -12.26 -3.38
N LEU A 171 -2.64 -13.03 -3.91
CA LEU A 171 -3.12 -12.82 -5.28
C LEU A 171 -3.74 -11.43 -5.45
N ASN A 172 -4.66 -11.07 -4.55
CA ASN A 172 -5.39 -9.81 -4.66
C ASN A 172 -4.58 -8.57 -4.25
N ILE A 173 -3.49 -8.70 -3.48
CA ILE A 173 -2.59 -7.58 -3.19
C ILE A 173 -1.67 -7.26 -4.37
N HIS A 174 -1.25 -8.26 -5.14
CA HIS A 174 -0.36 -8.07 -6.29
C HIS A 174 -1.10 -7.90 -7.61
N PHE A 175 -2.28 -8.53 -7.75
CA PHE A 175 -3.07 -8.55 -9.00
C PHE A 175 -4.55 -8.27 -8.74
N PRO A 176 -4.89 -7.11 -8.14
CA PRO A 176 -6.25 -6.80 -7.79
C PRO A 176 -7.11 -6.56 -9.03
N GLN A 177 -8.25 -7.23 -9.10
CA GLN A 177 -9.24 -7.06 -10.15
C GLN A 177 -10.38 -6.11 -9.73
N GLN A 178 -10.61 -5.97 -8.43
CA GLN A 178 -11.70 -5.18 -7.85
C GLN A 178 -11.23 -4.56 -6.54
N GLN A 179 -11.70 -3.36 -6.26
CA GLN A 179 -11.37 -2.62 -5.04
C GLN A 179 -11.76 -3.39 -3.77
N GLU A 180 -12.91 -4.07 -3.78
CA GLU A 180 -13.36 -4.85 -2.64
C GLU A 180 -12.42 -6.03 -2.32
N LYS A 181 -11.95 -6.75 -3.35
CA LYS A 181 -10.99 -7.85 -3.17
C LYS A 181 -9.65 -7.34 -2.67
N LEU A 182 -9.20 -6.19 -3.16
CA LEU A 182 -8.00 -5.53 -2.65
C LEU A 182 -8.14 -5.15 -1.17
N ALA A 183 -9.26 -4.56 -0.78
CA ALA A 183 -9.52 -4.18 0.62
C ALA A 183 -9.50 -5.40 1.56
N LYS A 184 -10.13 -6.52 1.15
CA LYS A 184 -10.10 -7.78 1.89
C LYS A 184 -8.68 -8.35 2.03
N ALA A 185 -7.87 -8.26 0.95
CA ALA A 185 -6.47 -8.70 0.97
C ALA A 185 -5.62 -7.84 1.91
N GLN A 186 -5.76 -6.52 1.84
CA GLN A 186 -5.07 -5.59 2.74
C GLN A 186 -5.44 -5.84 4.21
N TYR A 187 -6.74 -6.02 4.49
CA TYR A 187 -7.22 -6.33 5.83
C TYR A 187 -6.63 -7.63 6.37
N ARG A 188 -6.64 -8.70 5.55
CA ARG A 188 -6.08 -10.01 5.91
C ARG A 188 -4.59 -9.94 6.23
N LEU A 189 -3.80 -9.29 5.39
CA LEU A 189 -2.34 -9.21 5.58
C LEU A 189 -1.96 -8.31 6.76
N LYS A 190 -2.64 -7.18 6.95
CA LYS A 190 -2.45 -6.31 8.13
C LYS A 190 -2.82 -7.02 9.44
N PHE A 191 -3.95 -7.75 9.43
CA PHE A 191 -4.34 -8.54 10.59
C PHE A 191 -3.27 -9.59 10.93
N GLU A 192 -2.79 -10.33 9.93
CA GLU A 192 -1.77 -11.36 10.13
C GLU A 192 -0.50 -10.80 10.76
N GLU A 193 0.01 -9.70 10.21
CA GLU A 193 1.21 -9.04 10.73
C GLU A 193 1.04 -8.63 12.21
N LEU A 194 -0.04 -7.91 12.52
CA LEU A 194 -0.32 -7.47 13.89
C LEU A 194 -0.59 -8.63 14.85
N PHE A 195 -1.28 -9.67 14.38
CA PHE A 195 -1.56 -10.87 15.17
C PHE A 195 -0.27 -11.57 15.59
N PHE A 196 0.66 -11.80 14.68
CA PHE A 196 1.92 -12.46 15.03
C PHE A 196 2.84 -11.59 15.89
N ILE A 197 2.85 -10.27 15.69
CA ILE A 197 3.56 -9.34 16.59
C ILE A 197 2.98 -9.45 18.01
N GLN A 198 1.66 -9.39 18.17
CA GLN A 198 1.01 -9.52 19.46
C GLN A 198 1.25 -10.88 20.10
N LEU A 199 1.18 -11.95 19.31
CA LEU A 199 1.45 -13.30 19.81
C LEU A 199 2.90 -13.42 20.35
N GLN A 200 3.88 -12.90 19.63
CA GLN A 200 5.28 -12.87 20.09
C GLN A 200 5.44 -12.08 21.39
N LEU A 201 4.79 -10.93 21.51
CA LEU A 201 4.81 -10.11 22.72
C LEU A 201 4.18 -10.84 23.91
N LEU A 202 3.04 -11.51 23.68
CA LEU A 202 2.37 -12.31 24.72
C LEU A 202 3.24 -13.48 25.18
N VAL A 203 3.84 -14.23 24.26
CA VAL A 203 4.76 -15.33 24.60
C VAL A 203 5.95 -14.81 25.41
N LYS A 204 6.59 -13.72 24.93
CA LYS A 204 7.72 -13.10 25.63
C LYS A 204 7.33 -12.65 27.04
N ASN A 205 6.16 -12.03 27.19
CA ASN A 205 5.65 -11.58 28.48
C ASN A 205 5.36 -12.76 29.42
N GLN A 206 4.78 -13.85 28.92
CA GLN A 206 4.54 -15.07 29.70
C GLN A 206 5.85 -15.71 30.16
N LEU A 207 6.83 -15.84 29.27
CA LEU A 207 8.15 -16.37 29.63
C LEU A 207 8.87 -15.48 30.67
N HIS A 208 8.73 -14.16 30.56
CA HIS A 208 9.27 -13.23 31.53
C HIS A 208 8.64 -13.43 32.92
N LYS A 209 7.31 -13.49 32.97
CA LYS A 209 6.56 -13.74 34.24
C LYS A 209 6.91 -15.07 34.88
N GLN A 210 7.22 -16.11 34.11
CA GLN A 210 7.64 -17.41 34.65
C GLN A 210 9.07 -17.37 35.21
N LYS A 211 9.98 -16.61 34.58
CA LYS A 211 11.39 -16.54 34.98
C LYS A 211 11.65 -15.60 36.15
N ILE A 212 10.92 -14.49 36.22
CA ILE A 212 11.15 -13.44 37.21
C ILE A 212 9.92 -13.41 38.14
N LYS A 213 10.15 -13.89 39.36
CA LYS A 213 9.12 -13.82 40.42
C LYS A 213 9.15 -12.43 41.05
N GLY A 214 7.97 -11.87 41.34
CA GLY A 214 7.81 -10.67 42.14
C GLY A 214 7.68 -11.03 43.61
N TYR A 215 7.87 -10.05 44.46
CA TYR A 215 7.52 -10.19 45.88
C TYR A 215 5.99 -10.09 46.03
N ALA A 216 5.38 -11.06 46.68
CA ALA A 216 3.94 -11.03 46.95
C ALA A 216 3.66 -10.30 48.30
N PHE A 217 2.89 -9.23 48.21
CA PHE A 217 2.37 -8.54 49.40
C PHE A 217 1.01 -9.12 49.72
N GLU A 218 0.98 -10.13 50.59
CA GLU A 218 -0.23 -10.88 50.91
C GLU A 218 -1.21 -10.09 51.77
N GLU A 219 -0.68 -9.23 52.63
CA GLU A 219 -1.48 -8.44 53.57
C GLU A 219 -1.44 -6.96 53.29
N ILE A 220 -2.57 -6.29 53.45
CA ILE A 220 -2.66 -4.84 53.47
C ILE A 220 -2.53 -4.38 54.89
N GLY A 221 -1.38 -3.82 55.21
CA GLY A 221 -1.09 -3.30 56.55
C GLY A 221 -1.83 -1.99 56.85
N ASP A 222 -1.76 -1.61 58.13
CA ASP A 222 -2.42 -0.41 58.66
C ASP A 222 -1.92 0.90 58.03
N TYR A 223 -0.71 0.90 57.49
CA TYR A 223 -0.15 2.06 56.78
C TYR A 223 -0.99 2.45 55.55
N PHE A 224 -1.38 1.48 54.72
CA PHE A 224 -2.21 1.75 53.56
C PHE A 224 -3.61 2.19 53.95
N THR A 225 -4.26 1.48 54.87
CA THR A 225 -5.62 1.80 55.31
C THR A 225 -5.70 3.13 56.00
N THR A 226 -4.69 3.47 56.82
CA THR A 226 -4.59 4.77 57.51
C THR A 226 -4.36 5.91 56.49
N PHE A 227 -3.45 5.73 55.57
CA PHE A 227 -3.21 6.70 54.51
C PHE A 227 -4.48 6.94 53.70
N TYR A 228 -5.10 5.89 53.21
CA TYR A 228 -6.31 5.96 52.40
C TYR A 228 -7.46 6.68 53.11
N ASN A 229 -7.70 6.36 54.37
CA ASN A 229 -8.86 6.85 55.12
C ASN A 229 -8.63 8.21 55.80
N LYS A 230 -7.38 8.55 56.16
CA LYS A 230 -7.12 9.73 57.04
C LYS A 230 -6.18 10.77 56.39
N HIS A 231 -5.35 10.39 55.45
CA HIS A 231 -4.29 11.25 54.96
C HIS A 231 -4.41 11.59 53.48
N LEU A 232 -5.39 11.05 52.78
CA LEU A 232 -5.65 11.41 51.40
C LEU A 232 -6.35 12.79 51.36
N PRO A 233 -5.74 13.83 50.76
CA PRO A 233 -6.29 15.21 50.82
C PRO A 233 -7.46 15.43 49.86
N PHE A 234 -7.90 14.39 49.12
CA PHE A 234 -9.01 14.45 48.17
C PHE A 234 -9.71 13.09 48.06
N GLU A 235 -10.93 13.09 47.57
CA GLU A 235 -11.62 11.83 47.23
C GLU A 235 -11.16 11.30 45.88
N LEU A 236 -10.85 10.00 45.84
CA LEU A 236 -10.51 9.32 44.58
C LEU A 236 -11.73 9.22 43.68
N THR A 237 -11.52 9.52 42.40
CA THR A 237 -12.52 9.26 41.35
C THR A 237 -12.81 7.77 41.21
N GLY A 238 -13.96 7.43 40.61
CA GLY A 238 -14.31 6.02 40.34
C GLY A 238 -13.25 5.26 39.52
N ALA A 239 -12.60 5.93 38.59
CA ALA A 239 -11.50 5.35 37.81
C ALA A 239 -10.27 5.05 38.69
N GLN A 240 -9.85 6.01 39.54
CA GLN A 240 -8.72 5.85 40.43
C GLN A 240 -9.00 4.70 41.47
N LYS A 241 -10.21 4.62 42.02
CA LYS A 241 -10.60 3.51 42.90
C LYS A 241 -10.47 2.14 42.21
N ARG A 242 -10.88 2.03 40.96
CA ARG A 242 -10.70 0.79 40.15
C ARG A 242 -9.24 0.44 39.97
N VAL A 243 -8.41 1.41 39.58
CA VAL A 243 -6.97 1.21 39.37
C VAL A 243 -6.28 0.77 40.64
N VAL A 244 -6.55 1.43 41.78
CA VAL A 244 -5.99 1.04 43.10
C VAL A 244 -6.37 -0.40 43.47
N LYS A 245 -7.63 -0.79 43.21
CA LYS A 245 -8.09 -2.17 43.44
C LYS A 245 -7.37 -3.19 42.56
N GLU A 246 -7.13 -2.84 41.28
CA GLU A 246 -6.40 -3.71 40.37
C GLU A 246 -4.91 -3.84 40.74
N ILE A 247 -4.25 -2.74 41.14
CA ILE A 247 -2.87 -2.74 41.66
C ILE A 247 -2.78 -3.65 42.86
N ARG A 248 -3.72 -3.52 43.78
CA ARG A 248 -3.78 -4.39 45.00
C ARG A 248 -3.86 -5.86 44.62
N ASN A 249 -4.74 -6.21 43.67
CA ASN A 249 -4.89 -7.60 43.25
C ASN A 249 -3.61 -8.15 42.62
N ASP A 250 -2.81 -7.30 41.95
CA ASP A 250 -1.54 -7.72 41.36
C ASP A 250 -0.42 -7.83 42.41
N LEU A 251 -0.42 -6.96 43.44
CA LEU A 251 0.56 -7.02 44.54
C LEU A 251 0.48 -8.33 45.33
N GLY A 252 -0.70 -8.96 45.42
CA GLY A 252 -0.88 -10.28 46.05
C GLY A 252 -0.36 -11.47 45.23
N LYS A 253 0.14 -11.25 44.02
CA LYS A 253 0.65 -12.32 43.12
C LYS A 253 2.18 -12.40 43.18
N PRO A 254 2.79 -13.60 43.12
CA PRO A 254 4.25 -13.75 43.06
C PRO A 254 4.79 -13.47 41.64
N ALA A 255 4.38 -12.35 41.03
CA ALA A 255 4.76 -11.95 39.70
C ALA A 255 5.03 -10.44 39.66
N GLN A 256 5.97 -10.01 38.82
CA GLN A 256 6.20 -8.59 38.61
C GLN A 256 4.94 -7.92 38.00
N MET A 257 4.52 -6.85 38.62
CA MET A 257 3.45 -6.01 38.07
C MET A 257 3.99 -5.16 36.89
N ASN A 258 3.29 -5.21 35.77
CA ASN A 258 3.58 -4.38 34.62
C ASN A 258 2.26 -3.80 34.10
N ARG A 259 1.99 -2.53 34.44
CA ARG A 259 0.78 -1.80 34.06
C ARG A 259 1.12 -0.41 33.53
N LEU A 260 0.43 -0.02 32.48
CA LEU A 260 0.41 1.36 32.00
C LEU A 260 -0.87 2.02 32.52
N LEU A 261 -0.71 3.11 33.26
CA LEU A 261 -1.82 3.96 33.70
C LEU A 261 -2.05 5.06 32.62
N GLN A 262 -3.27 5.15 32.13
CA GLN A 262 -3.71 6.19 31.21
C GLN A 262 -4.78 7.04 31.85
#